data_082fa608b7267c0dd19f2b976729bbf5
#
_entry.id   082fa608b7267c0dd19f2b976729bbf5
#
_cell.length_a   1.000
_cell.length_b   1.000
_cell.length_c   1.000
_cell.angle_alpha   90.00
_cell.angle_beta   90.00
_cell.angle_gamma   90.00
#
_symmetry.space_group_name_H-M   'P 1'
#
loop_
_entity.id
_entity.type
_entity.pdbx_description
1 polymer ?
#
loop_
_entity_poly.entity_id
_entity_poly.type
_entity_poly.pdbx_seq_one_letter_code
_entity_poly.pdbx_strand_id
1 'polypeptide(L)'
;MPTATLIIFMYCLCMVGLNALLAPALAILSDRVPPKLCGTVSSFYGGGMVAGQPIGTMIGSRMINNAQAGFIIGAVIMLAFGFVALAIWPREESSKDMERTKMTLKDLAVSFHFPKFSTSRDFYKAFGCRVCMLLSYQMISVYQLYIIEDYVHQTKTEAAGTIATMSIITMVVSLSASLISGPISDKMHTRARY
;
A
#
# COMPACT_ATOMS: atom_id res chain seq x y z
N MET A 1 8.45 30.82 -1.40
CA MET A 1 7.46 29.76 -1.19
C MET A 1 7.51 28.84 -2.40
N PRO A 2 7.59 27.54 -2.27
CA PRO A 2 7.52 26.66 -3.43
C PRO A 2 6.18 26.87 -4.14
N THR A 3 6.22 27.06 -5.45
CA THR A 3 5.01 27.19 -6.26
C THR A 3 4.19 25.90 -6.16
N ALA A 4 2.87 25.98 -6.16
CA ALA A 4 1.97 24.80 -6.14
C ALA A 4 2.37 23.76 -7.18
N THR A 5 2.80 24.18 -8.34
CA THR A 5 3.33 23.34 -9.43
C THR A 5 4.53 22.48 -8.98
N LEU A 6 5.48 23.06 -8.23
CA LEU A 6 6.63 22.31 -7.73
C LEU A 6 6.21 21.22 -6.73
N ILE A 7 5.25 21.52 -5.85
CA ILE A 7 4.72 20.55 -4.88
C ILE A 7 4.05 19.39 -5.61
N ILE A 8 3.21 19.69 -6.61
CA ILE A 8 2.53 18.66 -7.42
C ILE A 8 3.56 17.78 -8.14
N PHE A 9 4.57 18.39 -8.77
CA PHE A 9 5.62 17.67 -9.48
C PHE A 9 6.40 16.72 -8.55
N MET A 10 6.83 17.22 -7.39
CA MET A 10 7.55 16.42 -6.40
C MET A 10 6.69 15.30 -5.82
N TYR A 11 5.41 15.55 -5.61
CA TYR A 11 4.45 14.53 -5.16
C TYR A 11 4.29 13.42 -6.22
N CYS A 12 4.13 13.78 -7.50
CA CYS A 12 4.04 12.81 -8.58
C CYS A 12 5.33 11.95 -8.67
N LEU A 13 6.49 12.59 -8.57
CA LEU A 13 7.78 11.89 -8.60
C LEU A 13 7.91 10.89 -7.43
N CYS A 14 7.50 11.31 -6.24
CA CYS A 14 7.47 10.44 -5.06
C CYS A 14 6.54 9.23 -5.27
N MET A 15 5.34 9.44 -5.82
CA MET A 15 4.39 8.37 -6.12
C MET A 15 4.91 7.38 -7.16
N VAL A 16 5.60 7.86 -8.19
CA VAL A 16 6.27 6.99 -9.18
C VAL A 16 7.34 6.14 -8.50
N GLY A 17 8.18 6.74 -7.65
CA GLY A 17 9.22 6.01 -6.91
C GLY A 17 8.65 4.93 -5.99
N LEU A 18 7.59 5.25 -5.23
CA LEU A 18 6.91 4.28 -4.36
C LEU A 18 6.32 3.10 -5.14
N ASN A 19 5.66 3.36 -6.26
CA ASN A 19 5.10 2.31 -7.09
C ASN A 19 6.18 1.45 -7.77
N ALA A 20 7.31 2.05 -8.14
CA ALA A 20 8.46 1.34 -8.69
C ALA A 20 9.07 0.35 -7.67
N LEU A 21 9.01 0.64 -6.37
CA LEU A 21 9.43 -0.27 -5.31
C LEU A 21 8.36 -1.33 -4.99
N LEU A 22 7.08 -0.96 -5.08
CA LEU A 22 5.98 -1.84 -4.73
C LEU A 22 5.82 -3.02 -5.71
N ALA A 23 6.01 -2.78 -7.00
CA ALA A 23 5.83 -3.79 -8.03
C ALA A 23 6.79 -4.98 -7.89
N PRO A 24 8.13 -4.81 -7.74
CA PRO A 24 9.05 -5.92 -7.48
C PRO A 24 8.76 -6.65 -6.17
N ALA A 25 8.36 -5.92 -5.11
CA ALA A 25 8.02 -6.53 -3.82
C ALA A 25 6.83 -7.48 -3.94
N LEU A 26 5.80 -7.11 -4.70
CA LEU A 26 4.66 -7.97 -5.00
C LEU A 26 5.04 -9.18 -5.88
N ALA A 27 5.92 -8.99 -6.86
CA ALA A 27 6.40 -10.08 -7.71
C ALA A 27 7.16 -11.14 -6.90
N ILE A 28 8.04 -10.74 -5.99
CA ILE A 28 8.75 -11.67 -5.11
C ILE A 28 7.78 -12.46 -4.23
N LEU A 29 6.72 -11.81 -3.74
CA LEU A 29 5.69 -12.48 -2.94
C LEU A 29 4.99 -13.60 -3.74
N SER A 30 4.70 -13.37 -5.03
CA SER A 30 4.06 -14.38 -5.88
C SER A 30 5.00 -15.49 -6.33
N ASP A 31 6.26 -15.17 -6.59
CA ASP A 31 7.20 -16.09 -7.27
C ASP A 31 7.97 -16.99 -6.30
N ARG A 32 8.26 -16.50 -5.09
CA ARG A 32 9.12 -17.23 -4.13
C ARG A 32 8.38 -17.90 -2.98
N VAL A 33 7.10 -17.59 -2.78
CA VAL A 33 6.34 -18.17 -1.67
C VAL A 33 5.70 -19.49 -2.08
N PRO A 34 5.99 -20.60 -1.37
CA PRO A 34 5.32 -21.88 -1.63
C PRO A 34 3.79 -21.73 -1.49
N PRO A 35 3.00 -22.39 -2.36
CA PRO A 35 1.53 -22.30 -2.33
C PRO A 35 0.90 -22.60 -0.97
N LYS A 36 1.54 -23.45 -0.16
CA LYS A 36 1.08 -23.83 1.20
C LYS A 36 1.15 -22.69 2.21
N LEU A 37 2.07 -21.74 2.06
CA LEU A 37 2.32 -20.63 2.98
C LEU A 37 1.89 -19.28 2.40
N CYS A 38 1.35 -19.27 1.19
CA CYS A 38 1.00 -18.06 0.48
C CYS A 38 -0.04 -17.20 1.25
N GLY A 39 -1.00 -17.82 1.95
CA GLY A 39 -1.97 -17.11 2.79
C GLY A 39 -1.30 -16.45 3.98
N THR A 40 -0.46 -17.18 4.70
CA THR A 40 0.27 -16.65 5.86
C THR A 40 1.20 -15.51 5.46
N VAL A 41 2.02 -15.67 4.43
CA VAL A 41 2.96 -14.63 3.99
C VAL A 41 2.22 -13.41 3.44
N SER A 42 1.15 -13.61 2.67
CA SER A 42 0.28 -12.51 2.20
C SER A 42 -0.38 -11.76 3.35
N SER A 43 -0.75 -12.43 4.45
CA SER A 43 -1.32 -11.76 5.62
C SER A 43 -0.28 -10.94 6.38
N PHE A 44 0.96 -11.38 6.48
CA PHE A 44 2.06 -10.56 7.03
C PHE A 44 2.33 -9.33 6.16
N TYR A 45 2.36 -9.51 4.84
CA TYR A 45 2.52 -8.39 3.92
C TYR A 45 1.36 -7.39 4.03
N GLY A 46 0.12 -7.89 4.00
CA GLY A 46 -1.07 -7.08 4.21
C GLY A 46 -1.10 -6.40 5.58
N GLY A 47 -0.69 -7.11 6.62
CA GLY A 47 -0.53 -6.58 7.98
C GLY A 47 0.47 -5.41 8.03
N GLY A 48 1.58 -5.51 7.32
CA GLY A 48 2.55 -4.42 7.18
C GLY A 48 1.94 -3.17 6.53
N MET A 49 1.15 -3.34 5.46
CA MET A 49 0.43 -2.23 4.82
C MET A 49 -0.60 -1.60 5.76
N VAL A 50 -1.36 -2.43 6.47
CA VAL A 50 -2.39 -1.99 7.42
C VAL A 50 -1.79 -1.28 8.63
N ALA A 51 -0.61 -1.67 9.10
CA ALA A 51 0.09 -1.01 10.20
C ALA A 51 0.77 0.31 9.76
N GLY A 52 1.31 0.35 8.55
CA GLY A 52 2.06 1.50 8.04
C GLY A 52 1.23 2.77 7.95
N GLN A 53 0.00 2.67 7.48
CA GLN A 53 -0.89 3.82 7.32
C GLN A 53 -1.24 4.50 8.65
N PRO A 54 -1.73 3.81 9.70
CA PRO A 54 -2.00 4.42 11.00
C PRO A 54 -0.76 4.98 11.68
N ILE A 55 0.38 4.32 11.57
CA ILE A 55 1.66 4.84 12.08
C ILE A 55 2.03 6.15 11.40
N GLY A 56 1.90 6.21 10.07
CA GLY A 56 2.11 7.44 9.30
C GLY A 56 1.16 8.55 9.72
N THR A 57 -0.12 8.23 9.93
CA THR A 57 -1.14 9.18 10.41
C THR A 57 -0.82 9.69 11.82
N MET A 58 -0.38 8.82 12.73
CA MET A 58 0.02 9.21 14.08
C MET A 58 1.21 10.21 14.07
N ILE A 59 2.22 9.93 13.26
CA ILE A 59 3.38 10.82 13.14
C ILE A 59 2.94 12.15 12.50
N GLY A 60 2.17 12.09 11.42
CA GLY A 60 1.67 13.26 10.71
C GLY A 60 0.78 14.15 11.56
N SER A 61 -0.11 13.57 12.36
CA SER A 61 -1.02 14.31 13.24
C SER A 61 -0.30 15.10 14.32
N ARG A 62 0.81 14.56 14.86
CA ARG A 62 1.65 15.29 15.82
C ARG A 62 2.44 16.45 15.20
N MET A 63 2.67 16.39 13.88
CA MET A 63 3.42 17.39 13.13
C MET A 63 2.51 18.39 12.38
N ILE A 64 1.21 18.41 12.67
CA ILE A 64 0.23 19.23 11.95
C ILE A 64 0.57 20.75 12.02
N ASN A 65 1.18 21.18 13.11
CA ASN A 65 1.61 22.57 13.30
C ASN A 65 2.97 22.88 12.67
N ASN A 66 3.75 21.85 12.29
CA ASN A 66 5.04 22.00 11.65
C ASN A 66 5.20 20.96 10.52
N ALA A 67 4.48 21.20 9.43
CA ALA A 67 4.45 20.31 8.28
C ALA A 67 5.85 20.05 7.69
N GLN A 68 6.75 21.06 7.71
CA GLN A 68 8.11 20.92 7.19
C GLN A 68 8.90 19.85 7.96
N ALA A 69 8.82 19.86 9.29
CA ALA A 69 9.46 18.83 10.12
C ALA A 69 8.85 17.45 9.85
N GLY A 70 7.51 17.37 9.65
CA GLY A 70 6.83 16.13 9.32
C GLY A 70 7.32 15.51 8.00
N PHE A 71 7.53 16.31 6.97
CA PHE A 71 8.08 15.84 5.68
C PHE A 71 9.52 15.35 5.81
N ILE A 72 10.36 16.05 6.57
CA ILE A 72 11.76 15.64 6.80
C ILE A 72 11.82 14.31 7.55
N ILE A 73 11.03 14.16 8.61
CA ILE A 73 10.95 12.91 9.38
C ILE A 73 10.46 11.76 8.48
N GLY A 74 9.42 12.00 7.69
CA GLY A 74 8.90 11.00 6.73
C GLY A 74 9.97 10.59 5.71
N ALA A 75 10.73 11.53 5.16
CA ALA A 75 11.82 11.25 4.22
C ALA A 75 12.96 10.44 4.87
N VAL A 76 13.36 10.77 6.10
CA VAL A 76 14.38 10.02 6.85
C VAL A 76 13.93 8.60 7.13
N ILE A 77 12.68 8.41 7.58
CA ILE A 77 12.12 7.09 7.82
C ILE A 77 12.10 6.27 6.52
N MET A 78 11.64 6.86 5.41
CA MET A 78 11.58 6.20 4.12
C MET A 78 12.98 5.76 3.64
N LEU A 79 13.98 6.60 3.77
CA LEU A 79 15.37 6.27 3.44
C LEU A 79 15.92 5.15 4.33
N ALA A 80 15.70 5.23 5.64
CA ALA A 80 16.16 4.22 6.59
C ALA A 80 15.57 2.84 6.27
N PHE A 81 14.25 2.76 6.08
CA PHE A 81 13.59 1.51 5.71
C PHE A 81 13.96 1.05 4.30
N GLY A 82 14.21 1.96 3.36
CA GLY A 82 14.73 1.63 2.04
C GLY A 82 16.10 0.94 2.11
N PHE A 83 17.02 1.44 2.93
CA PHE A 83 18.33 0.80 3.16
C PHE A 83 18.20 -0.56 3.85
N VAL A 84 17.33 -0.68 4.84
CA VAL A 84 17.03 -1.96 5.50
C VAL A 84 16.46 -2.97 4.48
N ALA A 85 15.55 -2.54 3.62
CA ALA A 85 15.00 -3.38 2.57
C ALA A 85 16.09 -3.85 1.60
N LEU A 86 17.01 -2.98 1.18
CA LEU A 86 18.13 -3.34 0.32
C LEU A 86 19.11 -4.32 1.00
N ALA A 87 19.31 -4.19 2.31
CA ALA A 87 20.19 -5.09 3.07
C ALA A 87 19.61 -6.49 3.25
N ILE A 88 18.28 -6.59 3.37
CA ILE A 88 17.55 -7.86 3.55
C ILE A 88 17.21 -8.50 2.20
N TRP A 89 17.27 -7.71 1.10
CA TRP A 89 16.87 -8.19 -0.23
C TRP A 89 17.64 -9.47 -0.62
N PRO A 90 16.93 -10.55 -0.97
CA PRO A 90 17.59 -11.78 -1.37
C PRO A 90 18.43 -11.55 -2.63
N ARG A 91 19.66 -12.06 -2.63
CA ARG A 91 20.50 -11.99 -3.83
C ARG A 91 19.83 -12.78 -4.95
N GLU A 92 19.52 -12.10 -6.02
CA GLU A 92 18.98 -12.70 -7.24
C GLU A 92 20.14 -13.24 -8.10
N GLU A 93 19.88 -14.32 -8.82
CA GLU A 93 20.80 -14.81 -9.85
C GLU A 93 20.99 -13.73 -10.91
N SER A 94 22.20 -13.66 -11.43
CA SER A 94 22.55 -12.61 -12.40
C SER A 94 21.66 -12.74 -13.65
N SER A 95 20.97 -11.67 -14.01
CA SER A 95 20.14 -11.61 -15.24
C SER A 95 20.98 -11.77 -16.53
N LYS A 96 22.30 -11.96 -16.43
CA LYS A 96 23.18 -12.18 -17.57
C LYS A 96 22.92 -13.52 -18.27
N ASP A 97 22.45 -14.52 -17.50
CA ASP A 97 22.20 -15.89 -17.99
C ASP A 97 20.74 -16.09 -18.46
N MET A 98 19.89 -15.07 -18.30
CA MET A 98 18.53 -15.09 -18.84
C MET A 98 18.53 -14.78 -20.33
N GLU A 99 17.82 -15.57 -21.13
CA GLU A 99 17.58 -15.28 -22.53
C GLU A 99 16.94 -13.88 -22.67
N ARG A 100 17.69 -12.95 -23.26
CA ARG A 100 17.22 -11.59 -23.49
C ARG A 100 16.27 -11.59 -24.69
N THR A 101 14.99 -11.76 -24.42
CA THR A 101 13.96 -11.47 -25.41
C THR A 101 13.97 -9.96 -25.64
N LYS A 102 14.23 -9.52 -26.87
CA LYS A 102 14.20 -8.11 -27.23
C LYS A 102 12.76 -7.60 -27.03
N MET A 103 12.52 -6.87 -25.94
CA MET A 103 11.23 -6.24 -25.70
C MET A 103 10.96 -5.21 -26.81
N THR A 104 9.97 -5.47 -27.62
CA THR A 104 9.47 -4.53 -28.62
C THR A 104 8.40 -3.65 -27.97
N LEU A 105 8.25 -2.40 -28.43
CA LEU A 105 7.17 -1.52 -27.96
C LEU A 105 5.78 -2.15 -28.10
N LYS A 106 5.62 -3.08 -29.06
CA LYS A 106 4.39 -3.88 -29.20
C LYS A 106 4.15 -4.83 -28.03
N ASP A 107 5.19 -5.44 -27.46
CA ASP A 107 5.09 -6.35 -26.32
C ASP A 107 4.69 -5.59 -25.06
N LEU A 108 5.17 -4.36 -24.91
CA LEU A 108 4.72 -3.44 -23.86
C LEU A 108 3.23 -3.10 -24.04
N ALA A 109 2.78 -2.80 -25.25
CA ALA A 109 1.37 -2.51 -25.53
C ALA A 109 0.48 -3.73 -25.27
N VAL A 110 0.96 -4.94 -25.56
CA VAL A 110 0.26 -6.19 -25.28
C VAL A 110 0.13 -6.44 -23.76
N SER A 111 1.15 -6.06 -22.98
CA SER A 111 1.11 -6.17 -21.50
C SER A 111 0.03 -5.29 -20.86
N PHE A 112 -0.39 -4.21 -21.53
CA PHE A 112 -1.49 -3.34 -21.12
C PHE A 112 -2.85 -3.76 -21.72
N HIS A 113 -2.93 -4.93 -22.35
CA HIS A 113 -4.18 -5.40 -22.94
C HIS A 113 -5.16 -5.84 -21.85
N PHE A 114 -6.29 -5.15 -21.77
CA PHE A 114 -7.37 -5.56 -20.85
C PHE A 114 -7.94 -6.92 -21.26
N PRO A 115 -8.12 -7.85 -20.29
CA PRO A 115 -8.73 -9.14 -20.59
C PRO A 115 -10.14 -8.96 -21.15
N LYS A 116 -10.52 -9.79 -22.14
CA LYS A 116 -11.84 -9.70 -22.76
C LYS A 116 -12.95 -9.91 -21.72
N PHE A 117 -13.89 -8.97 -21.64
CA PHE A 117 -14.98 -8.97 -20.69
C PHE A 117 -15.81 -10.26 -20.71
N SER A 118 -15.98 -10.84 -21.89
CA SER A 118 -16.73 -12.08 -22.07
C SER A 118 -16.08 -13.30 -21.41
N THR A 119 -14.75 -13.37 -21.40
CA THR A 119 -14.00 -14.54 -20.92
C THR A 119 -13.60 -14.40 -19.44
N SER A 120 -13.48 -13.17 -18.93
CA SER A 120 -12.92 -12.89 -17.60
C SER A 120 -13.93 -12.14 -16.71
N ARG A 121 -15.17 -12.58 -16.65
CA ARG A 121 -16.24 -11.95 -15.87
C ARG A 121 -15.91 -11.83 -14.38
N ASP A 122 -15.29 -12.85 -13.81
CA ASP A 122 -14.98 -12.88 -12.38
C ASP A 122 -13.84 -11.91 -12.02
N PHE A 123 -12.89 -11.70 -12.95
CA PHE A 123 -11.89 -10.65 -12.83
C PHE A 123 -12.54 -9.25 -12.72
N TYR A 124 -13.50 -8.94 -13.60
CA TYR A 124 -14.16 -7.64 -13.59
C TYR A 124 -15.06 -7.43 -12.37
N LYS A 125 -15.70 -8.49 -11.86
CA LYS A 125 -16.46 -8.42 -10.60
C LYS A 125 -15.50 -8.12 -9.42
N ALA A 126 -14.38 -8.84 -9.33
CA ALA A 126 -13.38 -8.63 -8.30
C ALA A 126 -12.76 -7.23 -8.40
N PHE A 127 -12.45 -6.78 -9.62
CA PHE A 127 -11.93 -5.44 -9.89
C PHE A 127 -12.92 -4.36 -9.47
N GLY A 128 -14.19 -4.47 -9.88
CA GLY A 128 -15.25 -3.53 -9.52
C GLY A 128 -15.46 -3.46 -8.00
N CYS A 129 -15.53 -4.60 -7.34
CA CYS A 129 -15.62 -4.69 -5.88
C CYS A 129 -14.42 -3.99 -5.20
N ARG A 130 -13.20 -4.22 -5.69
CA ARG A 130 -11.98 -3.59 -5.18
C ARG A 130 -11.99 -2.07 -5.35
N VAL A 131 -12.42 -1.60 -6.52
CA VAL A 131 -12.55 -0.15 -6.80
C VAL A 131 -13.55 0.49 -5.85
N CYS A 132 -14.75 -0.09 -5.71
CA CYS A 132 -15.79 0.44 -4.81
C CYS A 132 -15.31 0.47 -3.35
N MET A 133 -14.65 -0.59 -2.89
CA MET A 133 -14.10 -0.68 -1.54
C MET A 133 -13.03 0.39 -1.29
N LEU A 134 -12.10 0.58 -2.23
CA LEU A 134 -11.06 1.59 -2.11
C LEU A 134 -11.63 3.02 -2.16
N LEU A 135 -12.61 3.28 -3.04
CA LEU A 135 -13.30 4.56 -3.12
C LEU A 135 -13.95 4.92 -1.79
N SER A 136 -14.74 4.00 -1.22
CA SER A 136 -15.42 4.23 0.05
C SER A 136 -14.44 4.53 1.19
N TYR A 137 -13.36 3.75 1.26
CA TYR A 137 -12.34 3.95 2.27
C TYR A 137 -11.62 5.30 2.12
N GLN A 138 -11.22 5.66 0.89
CA GLN A 138 -10.52 6.91 0.62
C GLN A 138 -11.40 8.13 0.87
N MET A 139 -12.68 8.09 0.52
CA MET A 139 -13.63 9.16 0.81
C MET A 139 -13.66 9.49 2.31
N ILE A 140 -13.81 8.48 3.16
CA ILE A 140 -13.82 8.67 4.61
C ILE A 140 -12.47 9.18 5.11
N SER A 141 -11.37 8.57 4.65
CA SER A 141 -10.03 8.89 5.15
C SER A 141 -9.58 10.32 4.80
N VAL A 142 -9.89 10.80 3.60
CA VAL A 142 -9.52 12.16 3.16
C VAL A 142 -10.31 13.23 3.92
N TYR A 143 -11.60 12.98 4.18
CA TYR A 143 -12.46 13.94 4.85
C TYR A 143 -12.51 13.80 6.37
N GLN A 144 -11.82 12.82 6.93
CA GLN A 144 -11.87 12.52 8.37
C GLN A 144 -11.54 13.74 9.25
N LEU A 145 -10.53 14.53 8.88
CA LEU A 145 -10.16 15.74 9.62
C LEU A 145 -11.29 16.77 9.60
N TYR A 146 -11.84 17.03 8.43
CA TYR A 146 -12.93 18.01 8.26
C TYR A 146 -14.21 17.57 8.97
N ILE A 147 -14.53 16.29 8.96
CA ILE A 147 -15.67 15.75 9.68
C ILE A 147 -15.53 16.00 11.18
N ILE A 148 -14.34 15.79 11.75
CA ILE A 148 -14.12 15.99 13.18
C ILE A 148 -14.08 17.49 13.53
N GLU A 149 -13.49 18.32 12.69
CA GLU A 149 -13.43 19.77 12.89
C GLU A 149 -14.82 20.41 12.76
N ASP A 150 -15.57 20.11 11.70
CA ASP A 150 -16.82 20.79 11.38
C ASP A 150 -18.04 20.18 12.09
N TYR A 151 -18.07 18.85 12.30
CA TYR A 151 -19.25 18.17 12.85
C TYR A 151 -19.14 17.93 14.35
N VAL A 152 -17.93 17.66 14.87
CA VAL A 152 -17.69 17.48 16.31
C VAL A 152 -17.24 18.78 16.98
N HIS A 153 -17.00 19.83 16.19
CA HIS A 153 -16.58 21.16 16.65
C HIS A 153 -15.28 21.15 17.48
N GLN A 154 -14.35 20.25 17.14
CA GLN A 154 -13.04 20.20 17.78
C GLN A 154 -12.06 21.17 17.11
N THR A 155 -11.13 21.68 17.90
CA THR A 155 -9.98 22.43 17.33
C THR A 155 -9.09 21.52 16.51
N LYS A 156 -8.32 22.06 15.55
CA LYS A 156 -7.41 21.26 14.68
C LYS A 156 -6.48 20.33 15.46
N THR A 157 -5.98 20.80 16.59
CA THR A 157 -5.10 20.03 17.47
C THR A 157 -5.79 18.90 18.19
N GLU A 158 -7.01 19.12 18.66
CA GLU A 158 -7.85 18.08 19.28
C GLU A 158 -8.30 17.05 18.25
N ALA A 159 -8.75 17.51 17.08
CA ALA A 159 -9.13 16.65 15.97
C ALA A 159 -7.96 15.73 15.52
N ALA A 160 -6.75 16.28 15.43
CA ALA A 160 -5.55 15.49 15.14
C ALA A 160 -5.26 14.42 16.22
N GLY A 161 -5.46 14.75 17.49
CA GLY A 161 -5.36 13.80 18.60
C GLY A 161 -6.42 12.69 18.52
N THR A 162 -7.65 13.03 18.20
CA THR A 162 -8.75 12.08 17.99
C THR A 162 -8.45 11.13 16.83
N ILE A 163 -7.97 11.66 15.70
CA ILE A 163 -7.56 10.86 14.54
C ILE A 163 -6.42 9.90 14.88
N ALA A 164 -5.43 10.37 15.65
CA ALA A 164 -4.33 9.51 16.11
C ALA A 164 -4.84 8.35 16.95
N THR A 165 -5.78 8.59 17.86
CA THR A 165 -6.39 7.56 18.72
C THR A 165 -7.20 6.55 17.89
N MET A 166 -8.03 7.05 16.97
CA MET A 166 -8.79 6.20 16.03
C MET A 166 -7.87 5.33 15.18
N SER A 167 -6.74 5.90 14.73
CA SER A 167 -5.73 5.17 13.94
C SER A 167 -5.09 4.04 14.73
N ILE A 168 -4.82 4.22 16.03
CA ILE A 168 -4.28 3.16 16.90
C ILE A 168 -5.29 2.02 17.03
N ILE A 169 -6.55 2.34 17.31
CA ILE A 169 -7.61 1.33 17.46
C ILE A 169 -7.77 0.55 16.14
N THR A 170 -7.85 1.25 15.03
CA THR A 170 -7.95 0.65 13.70
C THR A 170 -6.74 -0.24 13.40
N MET A 171 -5.53 0.20 13.75
CA MET A 171 -4.31 -0.59 13.58
C MET A 171 -4.38 -1.91 14.34
N VAL A 172 -4.73 -1.87 15.63
CA VAL A 172 -4.81 -3.08 16.47
C VAL A 172 -5.83 -4.06 15.93
N VAL A 173 -7.04 -3.59 15.64
CA VAL A 173 -8.13 -4.45 15.13
C VAL A 173 -7.79 -5.04 13.75
N SER A 174 -7.35 -4.21 12.83
CA SER A 174 -7.07 -4.64 11.46
C SER A 174 -5.82 -5.54 11.38
N LEU A 175 -4.79 -5.27 12.19
CA LEU A 175 -3.60 -6.10 12.25
C LEU A 175 -3.93 -7.48 12.81
N SER A 176 -4.71 -7.52 13.90
CA SER A 176 -5.17 -8.78 14.48
C SER A 176 -5.99 -9.60 13.48
N ALA A 177 -6.94 -8.96 12.81
CA ALA A 177 -7.76 -9.61 11.78
C ALA A 177 -6.92 -10.12 10.61
N SER A 178 -5.96 -9.32 10.13
CA SER A 178 -5.05 -9.70 9.04
C SER A 178 -4.21 -10.92 9.39
N LEU A 179 -3.58 -10.92 10.57
CA LEU A 179 -2.72 -12.02 11.00
C LEU A 179 -3.48 -13.32 11.26
N ILE A 180 -4.73 -13.23 11.74
CA ILE A 180 -5.56 -14.40 12.00
C ILE A 180 -6.13 -14.98 10.69
N SER A 181 -6.50 -14.13 9.73
CA SER A 181 -7.13 -14.55 8.48
C SER A 181 -6.22 -15.42 7.59
N GLY A 182 -4.91 -15.16 7.59
CA GLY A 182 -3.95 -15.90 6.77
C GLY A 182 -3.85 -17.39 7.12
N PRO A 183 -3.50 -17.74 8.36
CA PRO A 183 -3.43 -19.14 8.79
C PRO A 183 -4.78 -19.88 8.70
N ILE A 184 -5.90 -19.17 8.93
CA ILE A 184 -7.24 -19.75 8.75
C ILE A 184 -7.47 -20.09 7.28
N SER A 185 -7.17 -19.17 6.38
CA SER A 185 -7.30 -19.39 4.93
C SER A 185 -6.45 -20.57 4.45
N ASP A 186 -5.23 -20.71 4.96
CA ASP A 186 -4.34 -21.83 4.61
C ASP A 186 -4.87 -23.18 5.12
N LYS A 187 -5.51 -23.20 6.32
CA LYS A 187 -6.10 -24.42 6.88
C LYS A 187 -7.40 -24.86 6.20
N MET A 188 -8.19 -23.90 5.74
CA MET A 188 -9.51 -24.23 5.15
C MET A 188 -9.42 -24.90 3.78
N HIS A 189 -8.25 -25.00 3.15
CA HIS A 189 -8.02 -25.65 1.84
C HIS A 189 -9.01 -25.25 0.73
N THR A 190 -9.84 -24.24 0.99
CA THR A 190 -10.91 -23.77 0.10
C THR A 190 -10.39 -22.68 -0.84
N ARG A 191 -9.18 -22.87 -1.38
CA ARG A 191 -8.82 -22.10 -2.56
C ARG A 191 -9.55 -22.69 -3.72
N ALA A 192 -10.58 -21.97 -4.18
CA ALA A 192 -11.26 -22.31 -5.41
C ALA A 192 -10.21 -22.68 -6.46
N ARG A 193 -10.24 -23.94 -6.90
CA ARG A 193 -9.50 -24.38 -8.07
C ARG A 193 -10.17 -23.71 -9.27
N TYR A 194 -9.58 -22.63 -9.73
CA TYR A 194 -9.85 -22.05 -11.02
C TYR A 194 -8.54 -21.90 -11.77
#